data_0d7e561f5b27e97e2165debbb2201de3
#
_entry.id   0d7e561f5b27e97e2165debbb2201de3
#
_cell.length_a   1.000
_cell.length_b   1.000
_cell.length_c   1.000
_cell.angle_alpha   90.00
_cell.angle_beta   90.00
_cell.angle_gamma   90.00
#
_symmetry.space_group_name_H-M   'P 1'
#
loop_
_entity.id
_entity.type
_entity.pdbx_description
1 polymer ?
#
loop_
_entity_poly.entity_id
_entity_poly.type
_entity_poly.pdbx_seq_one_letter_code
_entity_poly.pdbx_strand_id
1 'polypeptide(L)'
;MLSNVYENVEINYPVNSLSLDCFVEINGIKVDIEYDGWFWHKNKQRDFARDKALLSLGYKTLRIKGGHDIPTMAQLKEKIDILVNTERYFEQIFLDEYLNEMKKKNI
;
A
#
# COMPACT_ATOMS: atom_id res chain seq x y z
N MET A 1 -12.54 0.52 -7.69
CA MET A 1 -11.46 0.04 -8.57
C MET A 1 -10.99 -1.38 -8.19
N LEU A 2 -10.47 -1.58 -6.99
CA LEU A 2 -10.06 -2.93 -6.58
C LEU A 2 -11.22 -3.90 -6.48
N SER A 3 -12.41 -3.43 -6.11
CA SER A 3 -13.60 -4.27 -6.01
C SER A 3 -14.02 -4.88 -7.34
N ASN A 4 -13.52 -4.36 -8.47
CA ASN A 4 -13.78 -4.95 -9.78
C ASN A 4 -12.92 -6.20 -10.05
N VAL A 5 -11.89 -6.42 -9.24
CA VAL A 5 -10.95 -7.53 -9.40
C VAL A 5 -11.00 -8.48 -8.21
N TYR A 6 -11.21 -7.95 -7.01
CA TYR A 6 -11.20 -8.72 -5.78
C TYR A 6 -12.54 -8.59 -5.06
N GLU A 7 -13.02 -9.69 -4.50
CA GLU A 7 -14.33 -9.74 -3.84
C GLU A 7 -14.33 -9.11 -2.45
N ASN A 8 -13.24 -9.25 -1.71
CA ASN A 8 -13.17 -8.80 -0.32
C ASN A 8 -12.31 -7.54 -0.21
N VAL A 9 -12.91 -6.39 -0.55
CA VAL A 9 -12.25 -5.09 -0.46
C VAL A 9 -13.01 -4.22 0.54
N GLU A 10 -12.30 -3.70 1.53
CA GLU A 10 -12.87 -2.77 2.51
C GLU A 10 -12.00 -1.52 2.60
N ILE A 11 -12.65 -0.36 2.71
CA ILE A 11 -12.02 0.95 2.76
C ILE A 11 -12.11 1.47 4.19
N ASN A 12 -11.03 2.09 4.69
CA ASN A 12 -10.94 2.61 6.07
C ASN A 12 -11.21 1.52 7.11
N TYR A 13 -10.59 0.36 6.91
CA TYR A 13 -10.81 -0.80 7.77
C TYR A 13 -10.03 -0.66 9.09
N PRO A 14 -10.72 -0.77 10.25
CA PRO A 14 -10.04 -0.65 11.53
C PRO A 14 -9.32 -1.95 11.92
N VAL A 15 -8.09 -1.82 12.45
CA VAL A 15 -7.34 -2.94 13.00
C VAL A 15 -6.74 -2.44 14.32
N ASN A 16 -7.31 -2.88 15.44
CA ASN A 16 -6.95 -2.39 16.77
C ASN A 16 -7.05 -0.86 16.81
N SER A 17 -5.96 -0.14 17.11
CA SER A 17 -5.93 1.32 17.13
C SER A 17 -5.54 1.92 15.78
N LEU A 18 -5.35 1.08 14.75
CA LEU A 18 -4.95 1.53 13.42
C LEU A 18 -6.13 1.52 12.47
N SER A 19 -6.07 2.34 11.43
CA SER A 19 -7.04 2.34 10.35
C SER A 19 -6.30 2.16 9.03
N LEU A 20 -6.72 1.20 8.22
CA LEU A 20 -6.14 0.93 6.92
C LEU A 20 -6.88 1.72 5.85
N ASP A 21 -6.12 2.30 4.89
CA ASP A 21 -6.74 3.03 3.78
C ASP A 21 -7.61 2.10 2.94
N CYS A 22 -7.09 0.92 2.65
CA CYS A 22 -7.82 -0.08 1.91
C CYS A 22 -7.32 -1.46 2.34
N PHE A 23 -8.24 -2.38 2.51
CA PHE A 23 -7.92 -3.74 2.92
C PHE A 23 -8.49 -4.72 1.91
N VAL A 24 -7.70 -5.72 1.55
CA VAL A 24 -8.14 -6.81 0.68
C VAL A 24 -7.62 -8.13 1.22
N GLU A 25 -8.45 -9.16 1.16
CA GLU A 25 -8.06 -10.50 1.59
C GLU A 25 -8.20 -11.48 0.43
N ILE A 26 -7.14 -12.22 0.14
CA ILE A 26 -7.09 -13.15 -1.00
C ILE A 26 -6.44 -14.45 -0.50
N ASN A 27 -7.16 -15.55 -0.62
CA ASN A 27 -6.68 -16.89 -0.19
C ASN A 27 -6.15 -16.88 1.24
N GLY A 28 -6.82 -16.13 2.12
CA GLY A 28 -6.40 -16.02 3.51
C GLY A 28 -5.28 -15.04 3.77
N ILE A 29 -4.71 -14.44 2.74
CA ILE A 29 -3.65 -13.44 2.86
C ILE A 29 -4.28 -12.05 2.95
N LYS A 30 -3.99 -11.34 4.02
CA LYS A 30 -4.53 -9.99 4.27
C LYS A 30 -3.53 -8.94 3.80
N VAL A 31 -3.99 -8.04 2.94
CA VAL A 31 -3.15 -7.00 2.36
C VAL A 31 -3.71 -5.63 2.71
N ASP A 32 -2.89 -4.83 3.38
CA ASP A 32 -3.13 -3.43 3.66
C ASP A 32 -2.57 -2.63 2.49
N ILE A 33 -3.40 -1.80 1.89
CA ILE A 33 -3.00 -0.93 0.77
C ILE A 33 -3.05 0.50 1.27
N GLU A 34 -1.89 1.17 1.30
CA GLU A 34 -1.74 2.54 1.80
C GLU A 34 -1.30 3.45 0.67
N TYR A 35 -1.93 4.63 0.57
CA TYR A 35 -1.55 5.65 -0.41
C TYR A 35 -0.77 6.75 0.30
N ASP A 36 0.51 6.92 -0.08
CA ASP A 36 1.37 7.96 0.47
C ASP A 36 1.57 9.05 -0.58
N GLY A 37 0.83 10.15 -0.45
CA GLY A 37 1.01 11.31 -1.31
C GLY A 37 2.31 12.03 -0.97
N TRP A 38 2.92 12.67 -1.95
CA TRP A 38 4.16 13.42 -1.74
C TRP A 38 4.02 14.45 -0.61
N PHE A 39 2.90 15.17 -0.60
CA PHE A 39 2.67 16.24 0.37
C PHE A 39 2.41 15.74 1.78
N TRP A 40 2.05 14.46 1.92
CA TRP A 40 1.72 13.85 3.21
C TRP A 40 2.84 12.98 3.73
N HIS A 41 3.96 12.99 3.04
CA HIS A 41 5.11 12.17 3.40
C HIS A 41 5.85 12.79 4.58
N LYS A 42 5.60 12.32 5.76
CA LYS A 42 6.04 13.00 6.97
C LYS A 42 7.10 12.28 7.80
N ASN A 43 6.98 10.99 7.99
CA ASN A 43 7.86 10.31 8.95
C ASN A 43 8.05 8.84 8.57
N LYS A 44 9.23 8.54 8.02
CA LYS A 44 9.55 7.18 7.59
C LYS A 44 9.66 6.18 8.75
N GLN A 45 10.14 6.63 9.91
CA GLN A 45 10.26 5.77 11.08
C GLN A 45 8.87 5.36 11.60
N ARG A 46 7.94 6.30 11.60
CA ARG A 46 6.56 6.04 12.01
C ARG A 46 5.89 5.05 11.07
N ASP A 47 6.08 5.23 9.76
CA ASP A 47 5.53 4.32 8.76
C ASP A 47 6.11 2.93 8.91
N PHE A 48 7.42 2.83 9.13
CA PHE A 48 8.08 1.55 9.33
C PHE A 48 7.55 0.83 10.58
N ALA A 49 7.38 1.56 11.69
CA ALA A 49 6.86 0.99 12.92
C ALA A 49 5.42 0.50 12.72
N ARG A 50 4.60 1.26 11.98
CA ARG A 50 3.23 0.88 11.64
C ARG A 50 3.20 -0.39 10.81
N ASP A 51 4.05 -0.48 9.79
CA ASP A 51 4.11 -1.65 8.91
C ASP A 51 4.55 -2.90 9.68
N LYS A 52 5.49 -2.76 10.61
CA LYS A 52 5.91 -3.87 11.46
C LYS A 52 4.80 -4.32 12.40
N ALA A 53 4.04 -3.38 12.96
CA ALA A 53 2.91 -3.70 13.83
C ALA A 53 1.83 -4.46 13.05
N LEU A 54 1.53 -4.03 11.83
CA LEU A 54 0.56 -4.70 10.98
C LEU A 54 1.03 -6.10 10.58
N LEU A 55 2.32 -6.25 10.28
CA LEU A 55 2.88 -7.56 9.95
C LEU A 55 2.72 -8.54 11.13
N SER A 56 2.95 -8.08 12.35
CA SER A 56 2.78 -8.92 13.53
C SER A 56 1.33 -9.34 13.74
N LEU A 57 0.37 -8.60 13.18
CA LEU A 57 -1.06 -8.92 13.21
C LEU A 57 -1.49 -9.73 11.98
N GLY A 58 -0.56 -10.13 11.12
CA GLY A 58 -0.82 -10.96 9.96
C GLY A 58 -1.15 -10.21 8.68
N TYR A 59 -0.85 -8.92 8.62
CA TYR A 59 -1.11 -8.10 7.43
C TYR A 59 0.17 -7.87 6.64
N LYS A 60 0.07 -8.00 5.31
CA LYS A 60 1.11 -7.57 4.40
C LYS A 60 0.76 -6.18 3.90
N THR A 61 1.75 -5.41 3.48
CA THR A 61 1.56 -4.01 3.12
C THR A 61 1.98 -3.73 1.69
N LEU A 62 1.12 -3.02 0.95
CA LEU A 62 1.43 -2.42 -0.34
C LEU A 62 1.31 -0.91 -0.18
N ARG A 63 2.42 -0.18 -0.39
CA ARG A 63 2.44 1.27 -0.34
C ARG A 63 2.49 1.85 -1.74
N ILE A 64 1.58 2.76 -2.02
CA ILE A 64 1.51 3.47 -3.29
C ILE A 64 2.06 4.87 -3.06
N LYS A 65 3.18 5.17 -3.69
CA LYS A 65 3.83 6.49 -3.59
C LYS A 65 3.44 7.33 -4.78
N GLY A 66 2.61 8.35 -4.55
CA GLY A 66 2.09 9.18 -5.63
C GLY A 66 1.99 10.64 -5.26
N GLY A 67 1.46 11.45 -6.15
CA GLY A 67 1.05 12.83 -5.89
C GLY A 67 -0.46 12.88 -5.86
N HIS A 68 -1.05 13.16 -7.02
CA HIS A 68 -2.50 13.11 -7.23
C HIS A 68 -2.90 12.01 -8.22
N ASP A 69 -1.91 11.35 -8.82
CA ASP A 69 -2.16 10.27 -9.75
C ASP A 69 -2.52 8.97 -9.02
N ILE A 70 -3.05 8.02 -9.76
CA ILE A 70 -3.47 6.72 -9.21
C ILE A 70 -2.79 5.60 -10.00
N PRO A 71 -2.55 4.44 -9.36
CA PRO A 71 -1.96 3.31 -10.07
C PRO A 71 -2.98 2.68 -11.02
N THR A 72 -2.46 2.00 -12.04
CA THR A 72 -3.31 1.19 -12.93
C THR A 72 -3.71 -0.10 -12.22
N MET A 73 -4.77 -0.74 -12.72
CA MET A 73 -5.15 -2.06 -12.20
C MET A 73 -4.05 -3.09 -12.40
N ALA A 74 -3.33 -2.99 -13.52
CA ALA A 74 -2.21 -3.90 -13.79
C ALA A 74 -1.09 -3.74 -12.75
N GLN A 75 -0.76 -2.50 -12.37
CA GLN A 75 0.24 -2.25 -11.33
C GLN A 75 -0.19 -2.81 -9.99
N LEU A 76 -1.44 -2.57 -9.60
CA LEU A 76 -1.98 -3.07 -8.35
C LEU A 76 -1.98 -4.61 -8.31
N LYS A 77 -2.48 -5.22 -9.38
CA LYS A 77 -2.58 -6.68 -9.45
C LYS A 77 -1.21 -7.32 -9.38
N GLU A 78 -0.22 -6.79 -10.09
CA GLU A 78 1.14 -7.32 -10.08
C GLU A 78 1.69 -7.38 -8.65
N LYS A 79 1.58 -6.29 -7.92
CA LYS A 79 2.14 -6.21 -6.56
C LYS A 79 1.34 -7.03 -5.55
N ILE A 80 0.03 -7.02 -5.67
CA ILE A 80 -0.82 -7.84 -4.79
C ILE A 80 -0.55 -9.32 -5.03
N ASP A 81 -0.41 -9.75 -6.29
CA ASP A 81 -0.10 -11.14 -6.61
C ASP A 81 1.24 -11.57 -6.01
N ILE A 82 2.25 -10.71 -6.03
CA ILE A 82 3.54 -11.00 -5.40
C ILE A 82 3.35 -11.23 -3.89
N LEU A 83 2.60 -10.34 -3.23
CA LEU A 83 2.37 -10.47 -1.79
C LEU A 83 1.57 -11.71 -1.44
N VAL A 84 0.59 -12.07 -2.27
CA VAL A 84 -0.29 -13.21 -2.01
C VAL A 84 0.40 -14.54 -2.29
N ASN A 85 1.23 -14.60 -3.32
CA ASN A 85 1.79 -15.86 -3.82
C ASN A 85 3.23 -16.13 -3.40
N THR A 86 3.86 -15.22 -2.65
CA THR A 86 5.22 -15.40 -2.15
C THR A 86 5.29 -15.10 -0.66
N GLU A 87 6.47 -15.24 -0.08
CA GLU A 87 6.70 -14.91 1.32
C GLU A 87 6.95 -13.43 1.55
N ARG A 88 7.00 -12.63 0.49
CA ARG A 88 7.19 -11.19 0.63
C ARG A 88 6.02 -10.59 1.38
N TYR A 89 6.31 -9.64 2.25
CA TYR A 89 5.31 -8.99 3.10
C TYR A 89 5.19 -7.48 2.85
N PHE A 90 5.99 -6.94 1.93
CA PHE A 90 6.00 -5.51 1.65
C PHE A 90 6.32 -5.30 0.18
N GLU A 91 5.54 -4.43 -0.48
CA GLU A 91 5.79 -3.99 -1.86
C GLU A 91 5.43 -2.53 -2.00
N GLN A 92 5.97 -1.88 -3.01
CA GLN A 92 5.72 -0.47 -3.29
C GLN A 92 5.46 -0.25 -4.78
N ILE A 93 4.65 0.77 -5.06
CA ILE A 93 4.45 1.28 -6.41
C ILE A 93 4.84 2.75 -6.38
N PHE A 94 5.79 3.16 -7.25
CA PHE A 94 6.20 4.56 -7.38
C PHE A 94 5.55 5.13 -8.62
N LEU A 95 4.64 6.08 -8.43
CA LEU A 95 3.93 6.73 -9.54
C LEU A 95 4.73 7.94 -10.05
N ASP A 96 4.41 8.37 -11.28
CA ASP A 96 5.20 9.38 -11.99
C ASP A 96 5.29 10.71 -11.24
N GLU A 97 4.18 11.17 -10.65
CA GLU A 97 4.20 12.45 -9.93
C GLU A 97 5.13 12.40 -8.72
N TYR A 98 5.14 11.29 -8.01
CA TYR A 98 6.06 11.12 -6.88
C TYR A 98 7.52 11.11 -7.35
N LEU A 99 7.80 10.37 -8.42
CA LEU A 99 9.16 10.29 -8.98
C LEU A 99 9.63 11.65 -9.49
N ASN A 100 8.75 12.42 -10.11
CA ASN A 100 9.07 13.76 -10.60
C ASN A 100 9.41 14.71 -9.45
N GLU A 101 8.68 14.64 -8.35
CA GLU A 101 8.98 15.48 -7.17
C GLU A 101 10.32 15.09 -6.54
N MET A 102 10.63 13.80 -6.50
CA MET A 102 11.93 13.34 -6.00
C MET A 102 13.08 13.89 -6.86
N LYS A 103 12.91 13.90 -8.18
CA LYS A 103 13.92 14.44 -9.09
C LYS A 103 14.15 15.93 -8.85
N LYS A 104 13.08 16.68 -8.61
CA LYS A 104 13.21 18.12 -8.32
C LYS A 104 14.03 18.37 -7.07
N LYS A 105 13.89 17.52 -6.05
CA LYS A 105 14.63 17.69 -4.79
C LYS A 105 16.09 17.31 -4.88
N ASN A 106 16.46 16.50 -5.86
CA ASN A 106 17.83 16.03 -6.03
C ASN A 106 18.67 16.92 -6.95
N ILE A 107 18.13 18.05 -7.40
CA ILE A 107 18.83 18.99 -8.28
C ILE A 107 19.54 20.08 -7.48
#